data_8ca65d60d132cdba849d99b1ed7c39a0
#
_entry.id   8ca65d60d132cdba849d99b1ed7c39a0
#
_cell.length_a   1.000
_cell.length_b   1.000
_cell.length_c   1.000
_cell.angle_alpha   90.00
_cell.angle_beta   90.00
_cell.angle_gamma   90.00
#
_symmetry.space_group_name_H-M   'P 1'
#
loop_
_entity.id
_entity.type
_entity.pdbx_description
1 polymer ?
#
loop_
_entity_poly.entity_id
_entity_poly.type
_entity_poly.pdbx_seq_one_letter_code
_entity_poly.pdbx_strand_id
1 'polypeptide(L)'
;MRIGYLRVQDNSESKNVHTEIVEKLNVEKAFVEKTDQENDESPQLMKALEYLRTGDVFVVKEFAEIASSMAELLSIVRKLAQKQIGFVSLKEKIDTSLPGGGAVMNVFTAISQFDYDMKKERQRKGIELARSEGKYKGRKAIEVDEERFELLYNAWQAGKSTPKIMMNELNLKPATFWRKVKEYREKHGITEDVTSRKHTR
;
A
#
# COMPACT_ATOMS: atom_id res chain seq x y z
N MET A 1 -13.79 22.84 22.76
CA MET A 1 -14.70 23.10 21.61
C MET A 1 -15.29 21.80 21.10
N ARG A 2 -16.51 21.86 20.53
CA ARG A 2 -17.09 20.75 19.77
C ARG A 2 -16.98 21.07 18.29
N ILE A 3 -16.30 20.23 17.54
CA ILE A 3 -15.98 20.44 16.11
C ILE A 3 -16.59 19.31 15.32
N GLY A 4 -17.47 19.68 14.37
CA GLY A 4 -18.19 18.73 13.54
C GLY A 4 -17.50 18.49 12.19
N TYR A 5 -17.65 17.27 11.67
CA TYR A 5 -17.39 16.95 10.28
C TYR A 5 -18.60 16.24 9.68
N LEU A 6 -18.90 16.60 8.45
CA LEU A 6 -20.01 16.01 7.71
C LEU A 6 -19.70 15.90 6.24
N ARG A 7 -20.15 14.81 5.63
CA ARG A 7 -20.10 14.56 4.19
C ARG A 7 -21.49 14.79 3.59
N VAL A 8 -21.62 15.69 2.61
CA VAL A 8 -22.87 15.99 1.91
C VAL A 8 -22.74 15.74 0.42
N GLN A 9 -23.80 15.21 -0.19
CA GLN A 9 -23.87 15.08 -1.65
C GLN A 9 -24.18 16.47 -2.27
N ASP A 10 -23.58 16.77 -3.40
CA ASP A 10 -23.58 18.10 -4.04
C ASP A 10 -24.96 18.62 -4.45
N ASN A 11 -26.01 17.79 -4.42
CA ASN A 11 -27.39 18.15 -4.81
C ASN A 11 -28.23 18.82 -3.71
N SER A 12 -27.67 19.08 -2.52
CA SER A 12 -28.40 19.73 -1.45
C SER A 12 -28.12 21.24 -1.43
N GLU A 13 -29.16 22.05 -1.51
CA GLU A 13 -29.14 23.51 -1.45
C GLU A 13 -28.32 24.04 -0.26
N SER A 14 -27.12 24.54 -0.57
CA SER A 14 -25.94 24.50 0.34
C SER A 14 -25.94 25.53 1.49
N LYS A 15 -26.87 26.44 1.60
CA LYS A 15 -26.79 27.53 2.61
C LYS A 15 -27.49 27.21 3.91
N ASN A 16 -28.58 26.45 3.87
CA ASN A 16 -29.32 26.05 5.10
C ASN A 16 -28.71 24.81 5.76
N VAL A 17 -28.03 23.98 4.98
CA VAL A 17 -27.41 22.71 5.44
C VAL A 17 -26.36 22.96 6.51
N HIS A 18 -25.49 23.96 6.38
CA HIS A 18 -24.44 24.24 7.35
C HIS A 18 -25.01 24.63 8.73
N THR A 19 -26.02 25.49 8.75
CA THR A 19 -26.65 25.94 10.01
C THR A 19 -27.42 24.79 10.67
N GLU A 20 -28.19 24.03 9.89
CA GLU A 20 -28.94 22.86 10.38
C GLU A 20 -28.03 21.76 10.93
N ILE A 21 -26.85 21.58 10.33
CA ILE A 21 -25.83 20.63 10.78
C ILE A 21 -25.19 21.08 12.08
N VAL A 22 -24.80 22.34 12.20
CA VAL A 22 -24.22 22.91 13.42
C VAL A 22 -25.20 22.74 14.59
N GLU A 23 -26.49 22.98 14.35
CA GLU A 23 -27.54 22.77 15.35
C GLU A 23 -27.73 21.28 15.67
N LYS A 24 -27.89 20.40 14.67
CA LYS A 24 -28.11 18.95 14.86
C LYS A 24 -26.95 18.24 15.55
N LEU A 25 -25.72 18.64 15.20
CA LEU A 25 -24.50 18.07 15.80
C LEU A 25 -24.14 18.74 17.12
N ASN A 26 -24.78 19.85 17.46
CA ASN A 26 -24.46 20.68 18.63
C ASN A 26 -22.93 21.00 18.68
N VAL A 27 -22.43 21.57 17.59
CA VAL A 27 -21.01 21.90 17.41
C VAL A 27 -20.80 23.40 17.22
N GLU A 28 -19.65 23.88 17.63
CA GLU A 28 -19.28 25.29 17.52
C GLU A 28 -18.70 25.62 16.14
N LYS A 29 -18.14 24.63 15.47
CA LYS A 29 -17.59 24.74 14.12
C LYS A 29 -17.78 23.43 13.36
N ALA A 30 -18.16 23.52 12.09
CA ALA A 30 -18.31 22.36 11.21
C ALA A 30 -17.41 22.46 9.97
N PHE A 31 -16.83 21.34 9.58
CA PHE A 31 -16.16 21.12 8.31
C PHE A 31 -17.08 20.27 7.44
N VAL A 32 -17.44 20.81 6.27
CA VAL A 32 -18.36 20.13 5.36
C VAL A 32 -17.61 19.71 4.12
N GLU A 33 -17.59 18.41 3.87
CA GLU A 33 -17.05 17.80 2.67
C GLU A 33 -18.16 17.65 1.63
N LYS A 34 -17.95 18.20 0.45
CA LYS A 34 -18.84 17.97 -0.69
C LYS A 34 -18.30 16.78 -1.47
N THR A 35 -19.10 15.75 -1.62
CA THR A 35 -18.71 14.54 -2.33
C THR A 35 -19.22 14.61 -3.76
N ASP A 36 -18.30 14.80 -4.72
CA ASP A 36 -18.51 14.44 -6.11
C ASP A 36 -18.20 12.94 -6.26
N GLN A 37 -19.01 12.22 -7.06
CA GLN A 37 -18.93 10.75 -7.15
C GLN A 37 -17.59 10.21 -7.69
N GLU A 38 -16.65 11.07 -8.09
CA GLU A 38 -15.38 10.67 -8.71
C GLU A 38 -14.14 10.81 -7.82
N ASN A 39 -14.22 11.48 -6.65
CA ASN A 39 -13.05 11.73 -5.80
C ASN A 39 -13.27 11.24 -4.36
N ASP A 40 -12.48 10.25 -3.96
CA ASP A 40 -12.45 9.68 -2.61
C ASP A 40 -11.59 10.53 -1.63
N GLU A 41 -11.05 11.65 -2.09
CA GLU A 41 -10.27 12.57 -1.28
C GLU A 41 -11.18 13.37 -0.33
N SER A 42 -10.76 13.47 0.93
CA SER A 42 -11.49 14.18 1.98
C SER A 42 -10.66 15.35 2.55
N PRO A 43 -10.40 16.40 1.76
CA PRO A 43 -9.57 17.52 2.18
C PRO A 43 -10.13 18.28 3.40
N GLN A 44 -11.45 18.32 3.57
CA GLN A 44 -12.06 18.97 4.73
C GLN A 44 -11.90 18.11 5.99
N LEU A 45 -11.90 16.80 5.89
CA LEU A 45 -11.58 15.91 7.00
C LEU A 45 -10.14 16.15 7.48
N MET A 46 -9.18 16.24 6.56
CA MET A 46 -7.79 16.53 6.92
C MET A 46 -7.65 17.88 7.64
N LYS A 47 -8.30 18.92 7.12
CA LYS A 47 -8.34 20.24 7.78
C LYS A 47 -8.99 20.18 9.15
N ALA A 48 -10.07 19.41 9.32
CA ALA A 48 -10.72 19.23 10.61
C ALA A 48 -9.77 18.58 11.62
N LEU A 49 -9.09 17.49 11.24
CA LEU A 49 -8.14 16.77 12.08
C LEU A 49 -6.89 17.58 12.45
N GLU A 50 -6.46 18.50 11.58
CA GLU A 50 -5.39 19.45 11.85
C GLU A 50 -5.82 20.60 12.77
N TYR A 51 -7.06 21.03 12.64
CA TYR A 51 -7.62 22.14 13.43
C TYR A 51 -7.84 21.75 14.90
N LEU A 52 -8.16 20.49 15.17
CA LEU A 52 -8.47 19.96 16.50
C LEU A 52 -7.29 20.09 17.47
N ARG A 53 -7.59 20.53 18.69
CA ARG A 53 -6.64 20.71 19.80
C ARG A 53 -6.97 19.81 20.97
N THR A 54 -6.02 19.62 21.86
CA THR A 54 -6.21 18.90 23.13
C THR A 54 -7.39 19.47 23.92
N GLY A 55 -8.30 18.60 24.35
CA GLY A 55 -9.51 18.94 25.05
C GLY A 55 -10.72 19.25 24.16
N ASP A 56 -10.55 19.27 22.84
CA ASP A 56 -11.68 19.37 21.91
C ASP A 56 -12.43 18.05 21.79
N VAL A 57 -13.63 18.10 21.20
CA VAL A 57 -14.46 16.94 20.89
C VAL A 57 -14.78 16.95 19.40
N PHE A 58 -14.36 15.91 18.70
CA PHE A 58 -14.65 15.71 17.30
C PHE A 58 -15.96 14.96 17.12
N VAL A 59 -16.91 15.55 16.43
CA VAL A 59 -18.28 15.04 16.29
C VAL A 59 -18.57 14.72 14.83
N VAL A 60 -19.05 13.49 14.58
CA VAL A 60 -19.48 13.05 13.26
C VAL A 60 -20.91 12.50 13.34
N LYS A 61 -21.60 12.47 12.23
CA LYS A 61 -22.93 11.86 12.16
C LYS A 61 -22.82 10.33 12.23
N GLU A 62 -21.91 9.75 11.46
CA GLU A 62 -21.67 8.31 11.40
C GLU A 62 -20.22 7.99 10.98
N PHE A 63 -19.77 6.77 11.29
CA PHE A 63 -18.41 6.32 10.99
C PHE A 63 -18.05 6.34 9.49
N ALA A 64 -19.04 6.03 8.63
CA ALA A 64 -18.85 5.99 7.20
C ALA A 64 -18.48 7.34 6.57
N GLU A 65 -18.67 8.45 7.30
CA GLU A 65 -18.26 9.78 6.85
C GLU A 65 -16.75 10.00 6.91
N ILE A 66 -16.07 9.34 7.84
CA ILE A 66 -14.64 9.57 8.11
C ILE A 66 -13.73 8.40 7.73
N ALA A 67 -14.29 7.23 7.45
CA ALA A 67 -13.51 6.03 7.15
C ALA A 67 -14.27 5.07 6.24
N SER A 68 -13.54 4.48 5.30
CA SER A 68 -14.01 3.44 4.39
C SER A 68 -13.79 2.02 4.95
N SER A 69 -13.04 1.90 6.04
CA SER A 69 -12.72 0.63 6.70
C SER A 69 -12.59 0.79 8.22
N MET A 70 -12.80 -0.30 8.95
CA MET A 70 -12.59 -0.34 10.41
C MET A 70 -11.14 0.01 10.78
N ALA A 71 -10.16 -0.41 9.99
CA ALA A 71 -8.76 -0.11 10.24
C ALA A 71 -8.46 1.40 10.13
N GLU A 72 -9.06 2.07 9.15
CA GLU A 72 -8.95 3.52 8.96
C GLU A 72 -9.62 4.28 10.11
N LEU A 73 -10.86 3.91 10.45
CA LEU A 73 -11.59 4.47 11.58
C LEU A 73 -10.74 4.42 12.85
N LEU A 74 -10.18 3.25 13.17
CA LEU A 74 -9.36 3.11 14.36
C LEU A 74 -8.07 3.91 14.33
N SER A 75 -7.46 4.04 13.15
CA SER A 75 -6.29 4.90 12.98
C SER A 75 -6.63 6.34 13.34
N ILE A 76 -7.77 6.85 12.86
CA ILE A 76 -8.24 8.21 13.15
C ILE A 76 -8.54 8.35 14.65
N VAL A 77 -9.35 7.46 15.20
CA VAL A 77 -9.77 7.57 16.62
C VAL A 77 -8.58 7.40 17.58
N ARG A 78 -7.61 6.54 17.27
CA ARG A 78 -6.36 6.45 18.05
C ARG A 78 -5.56 7.75 18.02
N LYS A 79 -5.43 8.39 16.85
CA LYS A 79 -4.76 9.69 16.74
C LYS A 79 -5.47 10.76 17.58
N LEU A 80 -6.81 10.77 17.58
CA LEU A 80 -7.59 11.68 18.41
C LEU A 80 -7.33 11.40 19.90
N ALA A 81 -7.37 10.15 20.32
CA ALA A 81 -7.12 9.75 21.70
C ALA A 81 -5.70 10.12 22.17
N GLN A 82 -4.68 9.91 21.32
CA GLN A 82 -3.28 10.32 21.61
C GLN A 82 -3.14 11.84 21.84
N LYS A 83 -3.94 12.63 21.14
CA LYS A 83 -4.01 14.10 21.31
C LYS A 83 -4.97 14.52 22.41
N GLN A 84 -5.55 13.58 23.17
CA GLN A 84 -6.59 13.86 24.18
C GLN A 84 -7.81 14.59 23.61
N ILE A 85 -8.24 14.23 22.42
CA ILE A 85 -9.42 14.74 21.74
C ILE A 85 -10.52 13.70 21.90
N GLY A 86 -11.70 14.13 22.39
CA GLY A 86 -12.89 13.28 22.46
C GLY A 86 -13.43 12.99 21.07
N PHE A 87 -14.06 11.83 20.89
CA PHE A 87 -14.71 11.45 19.65
C PHE A 87 -16.16 11.04 19.87
N VAL A 88 -17.07 11.61 19.09
CA VAL A 88 -18.50 11.35 19.18
C VAL A 88 -19.05 10.97 17.81
N SER A 89 -19.77 9.85 17.76
CA SER A 89 -20.56 9.45 16.59
C SER A 89 -22.03 9.34 17.00
N LEU A 90 -22.90 10.08 16.31
CA LEU A 90 -24.31 10.20 16.71
C LEU A 90 -25.11 8.95 16.34
N LYS A 91 -24.92 8.40 15.16
CA LYS A 91 -25.63 7.21 14.66
C LYS A 91 -25.29 5.97 15.48
N GLU A 92 -24.03 5.75 15.75
CA GLU A 92 -23.55 4.62 16.53
C GLU A 92 -23.68 4.85 18.05
N LYS A 93 -24.06 6.06 18.45
CA LYS A 93 -24.22 6.45 19.87
C LYS A 93 -22.96 6.21 20.70
N ILE A 94 -21.82 6.53 20.11
CA ILE A 94 -20.52 6.38 20.74
C ILE A 94 -20.02 7.76 21.15
N ASP A 95 -19.57 7.87 22.39
CA ASP A 95 -18.94 9.06 22.94
C ASP A 95 -17.73 8.64 23.78
N THR A 96 -16.53 8.91 23.26
CA THR A 96 -15.28 8.57 23.96
C THR A 96 -14.85 9.63 24.96
N SER A 97 -15.55 10.77 25.01
CA SER A 97 -15.30 11.83 26.00
C SER A 97 -15.91 11.52 27.37
N LEU A 98 -16.85 10.58 27.41
CA LEU A 98 -17.51 10.16 28.63
C LEU A 98 -16.70 9.10 29.40
N PRO A 99 -16.91 8.99 30.74
CA PRO A 99 -16.38 7.88 31.53
C PRO A 99 -16.78 6.53 30.91
N GLY A 100 -15.84 5.66 30.62
CA GLY A 100 -16.08 4.38 29.92
C GLY A 100 -15.79 4.40 28.43
N GLY A 101 -15.57 5.54 27.79
CA GLY A 101 -15.20 5.63 26.37
C GLY A 101 -13.96 4.81 26.00
N GLY A 102 -13.01 4.67 26.94
CA GLY A 102 -11.85 3.81 26.77
C GLY A 102 -12.19 2.32 26.61
N ALA A 103 -13.23 1.83 27.28
CA ALA A 103 -13.67 0.44 27.14
C ALA A 103 -14.21 0.16 25.72
N VAL A 104 -14.98 1.09 25.18
CA VAL A 104 -15.46 1.01 23.78
C VAL A 104 -14.29 0.95 22.82
N MET A 105 -13.26 1.76 23.04
CA MET A 105 -12.04 1.76 22.22
C MET A 105 -11.28 0.43 22.29
N ASN A 106 -11.24 -0.23 23.44
CA ASN A 106 -10.63 -1.54 23.59
C ASN A 106 -11.36 -2.61 22.77
N VAL A 107 -12.69 -2.59 22.75
CA VAL A 107 -13.51 -3.51 21.94
C VAL A 107 -13.25 -3.27 20.45
N PHE A 108 -13.27 -2.02 19.99
CA PHE A 108 -12.93 -1.71 18.59
C PHE A 108 -11.52 -2.16 18.21
N THR A 109 -10.55 -1.98 19.10
CA THR A 109 -9.18 -2.44 18.89
C THR A 109 -9.11 -3.95 18.74
N ALA A 110 -9.82 -4.70 19.59
CA ALA A 110 -9.85 -6.16 19.52
C ALA A 110 -10.51 -6.66 18.22
N ILE A 111 -11.63 -6.05 17.80
CA ILE A 111 -12.30 -6.39 16.54
C ILE A 111 -11.37 -6.14 15.34
N SER A 112 -10.66 -5.02 15.33
CA SER A 112 -9.73 -4.73 14.24
C SER A 112 -8.53 -5.67 14.20
N GLN A 113 -8.03 -6.06 15.36
CA GLN A 113 -6.96 -7.05 15.40
C GLN A 113 -7.45 -8.39 14.83
N PHE A 114 -8.64 -8.80 15.19
CA PHE A 114 -9.26 -10.01 14.64
C PHE A 114 -9.41 -9.94 13.11
N ASP A 115 -9.95 -8.83 12.58
CA ASP A 115 -10.07 -8.63 11.13
C ASP A 115 -8.72 -8.68 10.40
N TYR A 116 -7.69 -8.05 10.99
CA TYR A 116 -6.32 -8.10 10.46
C TYR A 116 -5.78 -9.53 10.42
N ASP A 117 -5.93 -10.27 11.52
CA ASP A 117 -5.45 -11.64 11.65
C ASP A 117 -6.18 -12.57 10.66
N MET A 118 -7.49 -12.38 10.48
CA MET A 118 -8.29 -13.13 9.51
C MET A 118 -7.87 -12.84 8.06
N LYS A 119 -7.57 -11.57 7.71
CA LYS A 119 -7.06 -11.21 6.39
C LYS A 119 -5.69 -11.84 6.13
N LYS A 120 -4.80 -11.79 7.12
CA LYS A 120 -3.46 -12.40 7.05
C LYS A 120 -3.53 -13.92 6.87
N GLU A 121 -4.43 -14.58 7.59
CA GLU A 121 -4.63 -16.02 7.47
C GLU A 121 -5.19 -16.41 6.09
N ARG A 122 -6.17 -15.67 5.56
CA ARG A 122 -6.68 -15.89 4.19
C ARG A 122 -5.58 -15.70 3.15
N GLN A 123 -4.75 -14.67 3.30
CA GLN A 123 -3.60 -14.43 2.42
C GLN A 123 -2.60 -15.57 2.49
N ARG A 124 -2.27 -16.06 3.70
CA ARG A 124 -1.36 -17.20 3.90
C ARG A 124 -1.88 -18.45 3.19
N LYS A 125 -3.16 -18.79 3.41
CA LYS A 125 -3.80 -19.94 2.73
C LYS A 125 -3.81 -19.78 1.21
N GLY A 126 -4.09 -18.58 0.70
CA GLY A 126 -4.02 -18.29 -0.74
C GLY A 126 -2.62 -18.48 -1.34
N ILE A 127 -1.57 -18.05 -0.61
CA ILE A 127 -0.17 -18.26 -1.02
C ILE A 127 0.20 -19.75 -1.00
N GLU A 128 -0.20 -20.50 0.04
CA GLU A 128 0.05 -21.93 0.16
C GLU A 128 -0.63 -22.69 -0.99
N LEU A 129 -1.88 -22.36 -1.29
CA LEU A 129 -2.61 -22.96 -2.41
C LEU A 129 -1.92 -22.64 -3.76
N ALA A 130 -1.56 -21.38 -3.99
CA ALA A 130 -0.87 -20.97 -5.21
C ALA A 130 0.51 -21.63 -5.37
N ARG A 131 1.21 -21.92 -4.24
CA ARG A 131 2.46 -22.70 -4.24
C ARG A 131 2.22 -24.16 -4.58
N SER A 132 1.20 -24.80 -3.99
CA SER A 132 0.86 -26.22 -4.28
C SER A 132 0.43 -26.42 -5.73
N GLU A 133 -0.22 -25.43 -6.32
CA GLU A 133 -0.63 -25.41 -7.74
C GLU A 133 0.52 -25.03 -8.70
N GLY A 134 1.73 -24.78 -8.19
CA GLY A 134 2.89 -24.41 -9.02
C GLY A 134 2.77 -23.04 -9.72
N LYS A 135 1.82 -22.19 -9.27
CA LYS A 135 1.64 -20.83 -9.82
C LYS A 135 2.80 -19.90 -9.48
N TYR A 136 3.58 -20.23 -8.44
CA TYR A 136 4.72 -19.43 -7.99
C TYR A 136 5.97 -19.81 -8.78
N LYS A 137 6.11 -19.24 -9.98
CA LYS A 137 7.26 -19.49 -10.88
C LYS A 137 8.50 -18.65 -10.56
N GLY A 138 8.47 -17.85 -9.51
CA GLY A 138 9.55 -16.92 -9.19
C GLY A 138 9.71 -15.79 -10.21
N ARG A 139 10.90 -15.17 -10.20
CA ARG A 139 11.24 -14.13 -11.18
C ARG A 139 11.44 -14.79 -12.55
N LYS A 140 10.77 -14.26 -13.59
CA LYS A 140 11.00 -14.72 -14.98
C LYS A 140 12.48 -14.66 -15.31
N ALA A 141 12.98 -15.74 -15.92
CA ALA A 141 14.33 -15.75 -16.44
C ALA A 141 14.47 -14.66 -17.52
N ILE A 142 15.64 -14.05 -17.58
CA ILE A 142 15.94 -13.10 -18.65
C ILE A 142 16.08 -13.93 -19.93
N GLU A 143 15.17 -13.70 -20.87
CA GLU A 143 15.24 -14.29 -22.20
C GLU A 143 16.34 -13.59 -22.97
N VAL A 144 17.19 -14.38 -23.60
CA VAL A 144 18.27 -13.91 -24.44
C VAL A 144 18.05 -14.57 -25.80
N ASP A 145 18.17 -13.78 -26.86
CA ASP A 145 18.14 -14.29 -28.23
C ASP A 145 19.26 -15.30 -28.42
N GLU A 146 18.91 -16.58 -28.60
CA GLU A 146 19.87 -17.68 -28.69
C GLU A 146 20.79 -17.54 -29.91
N GLU A 147 20.26 -17.11 -31.07
CA GLU A 147 21.04 -16.94 -32.28
C GLU A 147 22.07 -15.83 -32.12
N ARG A 148 21.65 -14.69 -31.55
CA ARG A 148 22.55 -13.57 -31.28
C ARG A 148 23.58 -13.92 -30.22
N PHE A 149 23.22 -14.68 -29.19
CA PHE A 149 24.12 -15.16 -28.16
C PHE A 149 25.20 -16.07 -28.77
N GLU A 150 24.80 -17.01 -29.62
CA GLU A 150 25.70 -17.95 -30.29
C GLU A 150 26.70 -17.24 -31.23
N LEU A 151 26.22 -16.29 -32.02
CA LEU A 151 27.09 -15.47 -32.89
C LEU A 151 28.16 -14.74 -32.09
N LEU A 152 27.77 -14.08 -31.01
CA LEU A 152 28.68 -13.35 -30.14
C LEU A 152 29.64 -14.29 -29.38
N TYR A 153 29.13 -15.46 -28.94
CA TYR A 153 29.93 -16.46 -28.28
C TYR A 153 31.04 -17.01 -29.21
N ASN A 154 30.68 -17.34 -30.46
CA ASN A 154 31.63 -17.80 -31.46
C ASN A 154 32.66 -16.73 -31.83
N ALA A 155 32.27 -15.46 -31.95
CA ALA A 155 33.17 -14.35 -32.16
C ALA A 155 34.13 -14.16 -30.97
N TRP A 156 33.68 -14.36 -29.76
CA TRP A 156 34.55 -14.35 -28.58
C TRP A 156 35.52 -15.52 -28.57
N GLN A 157 35.09 -16.73 -28.87
CA GLN A 157 35.96 -17.90 -28.95
C GLN A 157 37.04 -17.73 -30.05
N ALA A 158 36.70 -17.08 -31.16
CA ALA A 158 37.63 -16.74 -32.26
C ALA A 158 38.57 -15.55 -31.93
N GLY A 159 38.49 -14.96 -30.72
CA GLY A 159 39.29 -13.81 -30.31
C GLY A 159 38.88 -12.48 -30.95
N LYS A 160 37.76 -12.42 -31.66
CA LYS A 160 37.24 -11.23 -32.35
C LYS A 160 36.37 -10.35 -31.45
N SER A 161 35.98 -10.84 -30.25
CA SER A 161 35.14 -10.13 -29.27
C SER A 161 35.63 -10.41 -27.85
N THR A 162 35.04 -9.69 -26.88
CA THR A 162 35.34 -9.87 -25.44
C THR A 162 34.05 -10.08 -24.65
N PRO A 163 34.11 -10.74 -23.48
CA PRO A 163 32.93 -10.88 -22.60
C PRO A 163 32.24 -9.55 -22.28
N LYS A 164 33.04 -8.46 -22.18
CA LYS A 164 32.52 -7.12 -21.90
C LYS A 164 31.65 -6.59 -23.05
N ILE A 165 32.10 -6.82 -24.29
CA ILE A 165 31.35 -6.44 -25.49
C ILE A 165 30.07 -7.26 -25.56
N MET A 166 30.10 -8.58 -25.32
CA MET A 166 28.93 -9.43 -25.31
C MET A 166 27.92 -8.99 -24.24
N MET A 167 28.37 -8.67 -23.01
CA MET A 167 27.50 -8.17 -21.93
C MET A 167 26.78 -6.89 -22.36
N ASN A 168 27.47 -5.97 -23.02
CA ASN A 168 26.88 -4.71 -23.51
C ASN A 168 25.87 -4.96 -24.63
N GLU A 169 26.23 -5.79 -25.63
CA GLU A 169 25.38 -6.11 -26.77
C GLU A 169 24.09 -6.84 -26.37
N LEU A 170 24.18 -7.71 -25.37
CA LEU A 170 23.03 -8.47 -24.84
C LEU A 170 22.34 -7.78 -23.69
N ASN A 171 22.79 -6.59 -23.27
CA ASN A 171 22.30 -5.84 -22.12
C ASN A 171 22.21 -6.69 -20.85
N LEU A 172 23.23 -7.49 -20.57
CA LEU A 172 23.29 -8.42 -19.46
C LEU A 172 24.24 -7.92 -18.38
N LYS A 173 23.80 -8.04 -17.12
CA LYS A 173 24.69 -7.85 -15.96
C LYS A 173 25.69 -9.02 -15.87
N PRO A 174 26.92 -8.80 -15.35
CA PRO A 174 27.98 -9.83 -15.29
C PRO A 174 27.52 -11.17 -14.72
N ALA A 175 26.81 -11.18 -13.58
CA ALA A 175 26.34 -12.41 -12.96
C ALA A 175 25.35 -13.19 -13.85
N THR A 176 24.44 -12.50 -14.55
CA THR A 176 23.51 -13.13 -15.49
C THR A 176 24.22 -13.63 -16.73
N PHE A 177 25.17 -12.86 -17.26
CA PHE A 177 25.99 -13.24 -18.41
C PHE A 177 26.75 -14.55 -18.16
N TRP A 178 27.51 -14.65 -17.07
CA TRP A 178 28.28 -15.86 -16.76
C TRP A 178 27.36 -17.07 -16.50
N ARG A 179 26.20 -16.89 -15.92
CA ARG A 179 25.21 -17.96 -15.81
C ARG A 179 24.73 -18.43 -17.18
N LYS A 180 24.43 -17.50 -18.11
CA LYS A 180 24.01 -17.82 -19.47
C LYS A 180 25.12 -18.50 -20.27
N VAL A 181 26.38 -18.09 -20.11
CA VAL A 181 27.54 -18.77 -20.70
C VAL A 181 27.63 -20.22 -20.18
N LYS A 182 27.42 -20.43 -18.88
CA LYS A 182 27.45 -21.78 -18.30
C LYS A 182 26.32 -22.64 -18.87
N GLU A 183 25.08 -22.11 -18.88
CA GLU A 183 23.89 -22.79 -19.44
C GLU A 183 24.11 -23.18 -20.91
N TYR A 184 24.69 -22.25 -21.73
CA TYR A 184 25.00 -22.49 -23.12
C TYR A 184 26.05 -23.58 -23.30
N ARG A 185 27.14 -23.56 -22.53
CA ARG A 185 28.18 -24.59 -22.57
C ARG A 185 27.67 -25.96 -22.20
N GLU A 186 26.86 -26.07 -21.13
CA GLU A 186 26.23 -27.31 -20.72
C GLU A 186 25.29 -27.87 -21.80
N LYS A 187 24.51 -27.00 -22.45
CA LYS A 187 23.59 -27.37 -23.55
C LYS A 187 24.32 -27.93 -24.77
N HIS A 188 25.50 -27.41 -25.06
CA HIS A 188 26.30 -27.76 -26.26
C HIS A 188 27.48 -28.68 -25.96
N GLY A 189 27.61 -29.22 -24.72
CA GLY A 189 28.67 -30.17 -24.35
C GLY A 189 30.08 -29.57 -24.39
N ILE A 190 30.23 -28.25 -24.25
CA ILE A 190 31.51 -27.54 -24.33
C ILE A 190 32.19 -27.60 -22.95
N THR A 191 33.22 -28.45 -22.81
CA THR A 191 33.93 -28.72 -21.56
C THR A 191 35.19 -27.87 -21.34
N GLU A 192 35.66 -27.11 -22.32
CA GLU A 192 36.88 -26.33 -22.18
C GLU A 192 36.70 -24.98 -21.51
N ASP A 193 37.52 -24.77 -20.48
CA ASP A 193 37.63 -23.52 -19.74
C ASP A 193 38.58 -22.55 -20.43
N VAL A 194 38.05 -21.65 -21.28
CA VAL A 194 38.86 -20.64 -22.02
C VAL A 194 39.36 -19.51 -21.09
N THR A 195 39.16 -19.63 -19.78
CA THR A 195 39.67 -18.64 -18.80
C THR A 195 41.20 -18.72 -18.59
N SER A 196 41.91 -19.71 -19.17
CA SER A 196 43.36 -19.89 -18.98
C SER A 196 44.25 -19.40 -20.10
N ARG A 197 43.73 -18.62 -21.08
CA ARG A 197 44.65 -17.85 -21.92
C ARG A 197 45.14 -16.63 -21.16
N LYS A 198 46.21 -16.89 -20.38
CA LYS A 198 47.04 -15.90 -19.70
C LYS A 198 47.29 -14.69 -20.60
N HIS A 199 47.11 -13.52 -20.01
CA HIS A 199 47.87 -12.32 -20.40
C HIS A 199 49.34 -12.67 -20.58
N THR A 200 49.78 -12.79 -21.79
CA THR A 200 51.18 -12.74 -22.13
C THR A 200 51.35 -11.60 -23.12
N ARG A 201 51.88 -10.50 -22.55
CA ARG A 201 52.42 -9.27 -23.15
C ARG A 201 51.44 -8.23 -23.63
#